data_cf3ed42c0785266ad00cb346f18355c4
#
_entry.id   cf3ed42c0785266ad00cb346f18355c4
#
_cell.length_a   1.000
_cell.length_b   1.000
_cell.length_c   1.000
_cell.angle_alpha   90.00
_cell.angle_beta   90.00
_cell.angle_gamma   90.00
#
_symmetry.space_group_name_H-M   'P 1'
#
loop_
_entity.id
_entity.type
_entity.pdbx_description
1 polymer ?
#
loop_
_entity_poly.entity_id
_entity_poly.type
_entity_poly.pdbx_seq_one_letter_code
_entity_poly.pdbx_strand_id
1 'polypeptide(L)'
;MGSSQSTPLTNGIKAALNGDEKLYAFPSKIAYQLEDVRPYNLTIPVKPAAVTYPKTASQVAAIVKVAADAGLKVQPRCGGHSYANYCIGGVDGAVVIDLRHLQHFQMDRSTWKAKVGGGTLLGDLTKRMHDAGNRAMAHGTCPQVGLGGHATIGGLGPSSRLWGAALDHVEEVEVVLADSRIVRASATENPDIFWAVKGAGASFGIVTEFVVRTEPEPGECVHYSYSFTVGSYATLAATFKTWQKFVSDPELTRKFASEVIISEAGMIVSGTFFGSEAEFNKLEMNKKFPGYKDHHTLVFRDWLGLVAHWGETVALRLAGGLAAPLVAKSLTFNGADLIPDKAIDSLFSYLERVEKGTLVWFIIFDLAGGAVNDVPQEATAYAHRDALFYLQSYAVGIGKVKSSTRKFLTGVNTTIRNGMPGGQDFGAYPGYVDPTLVNGPLEYWRTNLPRLQQIKSAVDPRDIFHNPQSVPLAGTPVPTSAPKIAMVRVRVRKVLAKLCF
;
A
#
# COMPACT_ATOMS: atom_id res chain seq x y z
N MET A 1 -17.28 -7.25 41.93
CA MET A 1 -15.95 -7.50 41.38
C MET A 1 -15.95 -8.89 40.79
N GLY A 2 -16.30 -9.04 39.51
CA GLY A 2 -16.27 -10.33 38.84
C GLY A 2 -14.84 -10.66 38.44
N SER A 3 -14.31 -11.75 38.95
CA SER A 3 -13.06 -12.34 38.50
C SER A 3 -13.23 -12.69 37.02
N SER A 4 -12.61 -11.96 36.09
CA SER A 4 -12.53 -12.36 34.70
C SER A 4 -11.72 -13.66 34.65
N GLN A 5 -12.39 -14.80 34.48
CA GLN A 5 -11.71 -16.05 34.18
C GLN A 5 -10.86 -15.80 32.91
N SER A 6 -9.54 -15.96 33.04
CA SER A 6 -8.61 -15.82 31.94
C SER A 6 -8.89 -16.92 30.91
N THR A 7 -9.25 -16.53 29.69
CA THR A 7 -9.51 -17.48 28.62
C THR A 7 -8.22 -18.20 28.21
N PRO A 8 -8.28 -19.40 27.58
CA PRO A 8 -7.10 -20.09 27.03
C PRO A 8 -6.25 -19.18 26.14
N LEU A 9 -6.88 -18.33 25.31
CA LEU A 9 -6.21 -17.33 24.49
C LEU A 9 -5.36 -16.36 25.34
N THR A 10 -5.98 -15.78 26.38
CA THR A 10 -5.31 -14.80 27.25
C THR A 10 -4.09 -15.41 27.96
N ASN A 11 -4.23 -16.62 28.50
CA ASN A 11 -3.14 -17.33 29.17
C ASN A 11 -2.04 -17.72 28.18
N GLY A 12 -2.41 -18.21 27.02
CA GLY A 12 -1.46 -18.58 25.97
C GLY A 12 -0.64 -17.39 25.48
N ILE A 13 -1.27 -16.23 25.22
CA ILE A 13 -0.55 -15.00 24.79
C ILE A 13 0.38 -14.51 25.92
N LYS A 14 -0.08 -14.51 27.18
CA LYS A 14 0.78 -14.14 28.32
C LYS A 14 2.01 -15.05 28.42
N ALA A 15 1.82 -16.35 28.30
CA ALA A 15 2.93 -17.32 28.31
C ALA A 15 3.89 -17.12 27.12
N ALA A 16 3.37 -16.94 25.90
CA ALA A 16 4.17 -16.70 24.67
C ALA A 16 5.06 -15.44 24.79
N LEU A 17 4.66 -14.47 25.60
CA LEU A 17 5.35 -13.20 25.83
C LEU A 17 6.00 -13.08 27.21
N ASN A 18 6.24 -14.23 27.89
CA ASN A 18 6.91 -14.33 29.20
C ASN A 18 6.25 -13.47 30.29
N GLY A 19 4.94 -13.21 30.19
CA GLY A 19 4.20 -12.40 31.15
C GLY A 19 4.47 -10.89 31.09
N ASP A 20 5.27 -10.40 30.15
CA ASP A 20 5.55 -8.96 29.99
C ASP A 20 4.30 -8.22 29.53
N GLU A 21 3.61 -7.54 30.44
CA GLU A 21 2.34 -6.83 30.19
C GLU A 21 2.46 -5.69 29.18
N LYS A 22 3.67 -5.23 28.87
CA LYS A 22 3.92 -4.22 27.84
C LYS A 22 3.84 -4.80 26.42
N LEU A 23 3.88 -6.13 26.28
CA LEU A 23 3.93 -6.80 24.99
C LEU A 23 2.57 -7.32 24.50
N TYR A 24 1.48 -7.06 25.22
CA TYR A 24 0.14 -7.44 24.77
C TYR A 24 -0.94 -6.50 25.31
N ALA A 25 -2.02 -6.42 24.58
CA ALA A 25 -3.24 -5.74 25.01
C ALA A 25 -4.48 -6.55 24.61
N PHE A 26 -5.49 -6.50 25.47
CA PHE A 26 -6.79 -7.15 25.28
C PHE A 26 -7.93 -6.12 25.28
N PRO A 27 -9.13 -6.45 24.73
CA PRO A 27 -10.27 -5.54 24.68
C PRO A 27 -10.76 -5.01 26.03
N SER A 28 -10.35 -5.61 27.15
CA SER A 28 -10.63 -5.13 28.51
C SER A 28 -9.83 -3.90 28.93
N LYS A 29 -8.73 -3.56 28.22
CA LYS A 29 -7.96 -2.34 28.47
C LYS A 29 -8.77 -1.10 28.09
N ILE A 30 -8.85 -0.09 28.97
CA ILE A 30 -9.69 1.10 28.82
C ILE A 30 -9.41 1.85 27.51
N ALA A 31 -8.16 2.04 27.12
CA ALA A 31 -7.75 2.78 25.92
C ALA A 31 -7.40 1.85 24.73
N TYR A 32 -7.81 0.59 24.75
CA TYR A 32 -7.45 -0.45 23.77
C TYR A 32 -7.58 0.02 22.31
N GLN A 33 -8.70 0.63 21.94
CA GLN A 33 -8.93 1.10 20.56
C GLN A 33 -8.00 2.23 20.14
N LEU A 34 -7.68 3.11 21.07
CA LEU A 34 -6.87 4.30 20.79
C LEU A 34 -5.37 4.01 20.82
N GLU A 35 -4.92 3.23 21.79
CA GLU A 35 -3.49 2.98 22.05
C GLU A 35 -2.96 1.76 21.30
N ASP A 36 -3.76 0.71 21.19
CA ASP A 36 -3.31 -0.58 20.70
C ASP A 36 -3.86 -0.91 19.31
N VAL A 37 -5.16 -0.79 19.08
CA VAL A 37 -5.78 -1.11 17.77
C VAL A 37 -5.38 -0.08 16.72
N ARG A 38 -5.56 1.20 16.97
CA ARG A 38 -5.17 2.33 16.11
C ARG A 38 -5.56 2.12 14.64
N PRO A 39 -6.87 2.05 14.31
CA PRO A 39 -7.31 1.85 12.94
C PRO A 39 -6.89 3.03 12.06
N TYR A 40 -6.37 2.76 10.86
CA TYR A 40 -6.02 3.80 9.89
C TYR A 40 -7.27 4.41 9.25
N ASN A 41 -8.22 3.55 8.84
CA ASN A 41 -9.50 3.98 8.28
C ASN A 41 -10.58 3.99 9.37
N LEU A 42 -10.99 5.17 9.79
CA LEU A 42 -12.00 5.33 10.85
C LEU A 42 -13.44 5.01 10.39
N THR A 43 -13.68 4.72 9.09
CA THR A 43 -15.00 4.25 8.62
C THR A 43 -15.18 2.75 8.75
N ILE A 44 -14.12 2.01 9.02
CA ILE A 44 -14.12 0.55 9.15
C ILE A 44 -13.70 0.21 10.58
N PRO A 45 -14.65 0.18 11.54
CA PRO A 45 -14.32 -0.20 12.90
C PRO A 45 -13.91 -1.68 12.93
N VAL A 46 -12.84 -1.98 13.67
CA VAL A 46 -12.33 -3.33 13.88
C VAL A 46 -11.97 -3.47 15.36
N LYS A 47 -12.37 -4.59 15.96
CA LYS A 47 -12.05 -4.93 17.35
C LYS A 47 -11.30 -6.27 17.40
N PRO A 48 -9.98 -6.28 17.32
CA PRO A 48 -9.19 -7.50 17.46
C PRO A 48 -9.40 -8.18 18.83
N ALA A 49 -9.22 -9.51 18.87
CA ALA A 49 -9.26 -10.28 20.12
C ALA A 49 -8.05 -9.98 21.02
N ALA A 50 -6.90 -9.66 20.41
CA ALA A 50 -5.69 -9.21 21.07
C ALA A 50 -4.82 -8.41 20.10
N VAL A 51 -4.00 -7.51 20.64
CA VAL A 51 -2.84 -6.91 19.96
C VAL A 51 -1.60 -7.30 20.73
N THR A 52 -0.59 -7.81 20.03
CA THR A 52 0.65 -8.34 20.62
C THR A 52 1.86 -7.64 19.99
N TYR A 53 2.95 -7.51 20.75
CA TYR A 53 4.15 -6.76 20.41
C TYR A 53 5.42 -7.62 20.60
N PRO A 54 5.59 -8.73 19.83
CA PRO A 54 6.73 -9.62 20.00
C PRO A 54 8.06 -8.92 19.68
N LYS A 55 9.14 -9.38 20.33
CA LYS A 55 10.51 -8.91 20.14
C LYS A 55 11.35 -9.87 19.31
N THR A 56 10.88 -11.10 19.08
CA THR A 56 11.61 -12.16 18.35
C THR A 56 10.68 -12.97 17.44
N ALA A 57 11.24 -13.60 16.41
CA ALA A 57 10.52 -14.54 15.56
C ALA A 57 9.92 -15.71 16.36
N SER A 58 10.62 -16.18 17.40
CA SER A 58 10.11 -17.25 18.27
C SER A 58 8.86 -16.83 19.04
N GLN A 59 8.79 -15.57 19.51
CA GLN A 59 7.57 -15.04 20.13
C GLN A 59 6.43 -14.90 19.11
N VAL A 60 6.74 -14.48 17.87
CA VAL A 60 5.74 -14.46 16.77
C VAL A 60 5.19 -15.86 16.56
N ALA A 61 6.05 -16.88 16.45
CA ALA A 61 5.65 -18.27 16.26
C ALA A 61 4.77 -18.79 17.41
N ALA A 62 5.14 -18.50 18.65
CA ALA A 62 4.36 -18.88 19.83
C ALA A 62 2.96 -18.24 19.80
N ILE A 63 2.84 -16.96 19.42
CA ILE A 63 1.54 -16.26 19.32
C ILE A 63 0.70 -16.86 18.19
N VAL A 64 1.29 -17.14 17.02
CA VAL A 64 0.61 -17.79 15.90
C VAL A 64 0.03 -19.13 16.35
N LYS A 65 0.82 -19.95 17.07
CA LYS A 65 0.36 -21.23 17.61
C LYS A 65 -0.85 -21.05 18.53
N VAL A 66 -0.78 -20.13 19.48
CA VAL A 66 -1.89 -19.86 20.42
C VAL A 66 -3.16 -19.42 19.70
N ALA A 67 -3.04 -18.53 18.69
CA ALA A 67 -4.18 -18.08 17.90
C ALA A 67 -4.76 -19.22 17.06
N ALA A 68 -3.90 -20.03 16.42
CA ALA A 68 -4.30 -21.17 15.62
C ALA A 68 -5.01 -22.27 16.44
N ASP A 69 -4.51 -22.55 17.64
CA ASP A 69 -5.13 -23.51 18.58
C ASP A 69 -6.49 -23.00 19.08
N ALA A 70 -6.65 -21.68 19.19
CA ALA A 70 -7.92 -21.04 19.54
C ALA A 70 -8.89 -20.87 18.34
N GLY A 71 -8.51 -21.28 17.12
CA GLY A 71 -9.32 -21.13 15.91
C GLY A 71 -9.45 -19.68 15.43
N LEU A 72 -8.55 -18.78 15.85
CA LEU A 72 -8.60 -17.37 15.51
C LEU A 72 -7.71 -17.04 14.31
N LYS A 73 -8.13 -16.01 13.58
CA LYS A 73 -7.35 -15.44 12.46
C LYS A 73 -6.22 -14.55 12.97
N VAL A 74 -5.15 -14.46 12.21
CA VAL A 74 -3.95 -13.68 12.55
C VAL A 74 -3.63 -12.71 11.42
N GLN A 75 -3.28 -11.48 11.76
CA GLN A 75 -2.74 -10.51 10.79
C GLN A 75 -1.52 -9.77 11.36
N PRO A 76 -0.44 -9.64 10.56
CA PRO A 76 0.71 -8.83 10.92
C PRO A 76 0.43 -7.35 10.73
N ARG A 77 0.98 -6.53 11.60
CA ARG A 77 1.02 -5.07 11.46
C ARG A 77 2.45 -4.56 11.54
N CYS A 78 2.88 -3.77 10.56
CA CYS A 78 4.08 -2.96 10.59
C CYS A 78 3.70 -1.48 10.79
N GLY A 79 3.69 -0.65 9.74
CA GLY A 79 3.28 0.76 9.80
C GLY A 79 1.76 1.00 9.97
N GLY A 80 0.92 0.02 9.67
CA GLY A 80 -0.52 0.12 9.89
C GLY A 80 -1.30 0.93 8.84
N HIS A 81 -0.77 1.14 7.63
CA HIS A 81 -1.33 1.99 6.57
C HIS A 81 -2.40 1.35 5.68
N SER A 82 -2.98 0.21 6.05
CA SER A 82 -4.03 -0.43 5.24
C SER A 82 -5.30 0.41 5.18
N TYR A 83 -5.73 0.79 3.97
CA TYR A 83 -6.96 1.57 3.74
C TYR A 83 -8.25 0.84 4.14
N ALA A 84 -8.19 -0.48 4.31
CA ALA A 84 -9.29 -1.32 4.77
C ALA A 84 -9.07 -1.92 6.16
N ASN A 85 -8.02 -1.47 6.90
CA ASN A 85 -7.65 -1.98 8.21
C ASN A 85 -7.33 -3.49 8.23
N TYR A 86 -6.86 -4.06 7.10
CA TYR A 86 -6.57 -5.50 7.00
C TYR A 86 -5.40 -5.92 7.89
N CYS A 87 -4.43 -5.03 8.14
CA CYS A 87 -3.34 -5.28 9.08
C CYS A 87 -3.77 -5.43 10.56
N ILE A 88 -5.05 -5.18 10.85
CA ILE A 88 -5.66 -5.44 12.16
C ILE A 88 -6.85 -6.42 12.05
N GLY A 89 -6.91 -7.18 10.94
CA GLY A 89 -7.89 -8.22 10.67
C GLY A 89 -8.96 -7.83 9.64
N GLY A 90 -9.28 -6.54 9.48
CA GLY A 90 -10.37 -6.06 8.62
C GLY A 90 -11.78 -6.36 9.15
N VAL A 91 -11.89 -7.32 10.06
CA VAL A 91 -13.10 -7.72 10.82
C VAL A 91 -12.72 -7.99 12.27
N ASP A 92 -13.72 -8.07 13.16
CA ASP A 92 -13.52 -8.34 14.58
C ASP A 92 -12.94 -9.74 14.85
N GLY A 93 -12.21 -9.88 15.95
CA GLY A 93 -11.81 -11.16 16.52
C GLY A 93 -10.42 -11.68 16.08
N ALA A 94 -9.71 -11.02 15.18
CA ALA A 94 -8.35 -11.41 14.81
C ALA A 94 -7.34 -11.16 15.94
N VAL A 95 -6.27 -11.94 15.98
CA VAL A 95 -5.06 -11.63 16.76
C VAL A 95 -4.11 -10.81 15.89
N VAL A 96 -3.78 -9.60 16.36
CA VAL A 96 -2.84 -8.72 15.67
C VAL A 96 -1.45 -8.93 16.23
N ILE A 97 -0.48 -9.12 15.34
CA ILE A 97 0.95 -9.22 15.68
C ILE A 97 1.65 -7.98 15.15
N ASP A 98 1.89 -7.01 16.02
CA ASP A 98 2.54 -5.75 15.69
C ASP A 98 4.07 -5.90 15.78
N LEU A 99 4.74 -5.73 14.66
CA LEU A 99 6.17 -6.01 14.50
C LEU A 99 7.08 -4.84 14.90
N ARG A 100 6.56 -3.81 15.57
CA ARG A 100 7.31 -2.59 15.94
C ARG A 100 8.63 -2.80 16.66
N HIS A 101 8.85 -3.94 17.29
CA HIS A 101 10.11 -4.28 17.96
C HIS A 101 11.09 -5.07 17.09
N LEU A 102 10.66 -5.53 15.90
CA LEU A 102 11.50 -6.23 14.93
C LEU A 102 12.05 -5.23 13.91
N GLN A 103 12.99 -4.39 14.33
CA GLN A 103 13.55 -3.27 13.54
C GLN A 103 15.08 -3.32 13.44
N HIS A 104 15.69 -4.50 13.57
CA HIS A 104 17.12 -4.64 13.37
C HIS A 104 17.51 -4.28 11.93
N PHE A 105 18.75 -3.80 11.76
CA PHE A 105 19.33 -3.48 10.48
C PHE A 105 20.82 -3.83 10.48
N GLN A 106 21.26 -4.55 9.45
CA GLN A 106 22.67 -4.87 9.25
C GLN A 106 22.99 -4.85 7.77
N MET A 107 23.96 -4.02 7.37
CA MET A 107 24.46 -3.94 6.00
C MET A 107 25.72 -4.79 5.85
N ASP A 108 25.72 -5.70 4.91
CA ASP A 108 26.94 -6.36 4.41
C ASP A 108 27.55 -5.48 3.33
N ARG A 109 28.67 -4.83 3.66
CA ARG A 109 29.36 -3.93 2.74
C ARG A 109 30.11 -4.64 1.61
N SER A 110 30.29 -5.95 1.68
CA SER A 110 30.92 -6.72 0.61
C SER A 110 29.95 -7.03 -0.53
N THR A 111 28.67 -7.21 -0.21
CA THR A 111 27.61 -7.54 -1.17
C THR A 111 26.57 -6.44 -1.35
N TRP A 112 26.59 -5.43 -0.50
CA TRP A 112 25.59 -4.38 -0.40
C TRP A 112 24.16 -4.93 -0.20
N LYS A 113 24.04 -6.06 0.50
CA LYS A 113 22.76 -6.60 0.96
C LYS A 113 22.51 -6.17 2.39
N ALA A 114 21.26 -5.83 2.70
CA ALA A 114 20.87 -5.45 4.05
C ALA A 114 19.91 -6.48 4.64
N LYS A 115 20.15 -6.92 5.88
CA LYS A 115 19.19 -7.62 6.73
C LYS A 115 18.35 -6.57 7.45
N VAL A 116 17.03 -6.67 7.32
CA VAL A 116 16.10 -5.66 7.83
C VAL A 116 14.93 -6.34 8.52
N GLY A 117 14.67 -5.95 9.76
CA GLY A 117 13.52 -6.45 10.53
C GLY A 117 12.19 -6.06 9.91
N GLY A 118 11.22 -6.99 9.92
CA GLY A 118 9.90 -6.84 9.30
C GLY A 118 9.02 -5.70 9.84
N GLY A 119 9.38 -5.12 10.99
CA GLY A 119 8.72 -3.97 11.61
C GLY A 119 9.34 -2.61 11.27
N THR A 120 10.35 -2.56 10.40
CA THR A 120 11.04 -1.32 10.02
C THR A 120 10.14 -0.41 9.16
N LEU A 121 10.11 0.88 9.47
CA LEU A 121 9.40 1.90 8.68
C LEU A 121 10.29 2.41 7.53
N LEU A 122 9.68 2.87 6.43
CA LEU A 122 10.42 3.30 5.23
C LEU A 122 11.36 4.50 5.51
N GLY A 123 10.94 5.44 6.34
CA GLY A 123 11.80 6.57 6.71
C GLY A 123 13.06 6.13 7.47
N ASP A 124 12.92 5.20 8.42
CA ASP A 124 14.04 4.63 9.15
C ASP A 124 14.94 3.78 8.25
N LEU A 125 14.33 3.02 7.33
CA LEU A 125 15.06 2.21 6.35
C LEU A 125 15.94 3.08 5.46
N THR A 126 15.36 4.14 4.89
CA THR A 126 16.08 5.09 4.03
C THR A 126 17.29 5.68 4.76
N LYS A 127 17.07 6.19 5.98
CA LYS A 127 18.16 6.75 6.79
C LYS A 127 19.26 5.73 7.07
N ARG A 128 18.91 4.52 7.49
CA ARG A 128 19.87 3.45 7.83
C ARG A 128 20.67 2.99 6.61
N MET A 129 20.06 2.93 5.42
CA MET A 129 20.76 2.60 4.17
C MET A 129 21.74 3.70 3.79
N HIS A 130 21.33 4.96 3.88
CA HIS A 130 22.21 6.11 3.67
C HIS A 130 23.44 6.07 4.60
N ASP A 131 23.20 5.97 5.92
CA ASP A 131 24.24 5.95 6.95
C ASP A 131 25.22 4.76 6.76
N ALA A 132 24.76 3.65 6.20
CA ALA A 132 25.56 2.45 5.98
C ALA A 132 26.51 2.56 4.79
N GLY A 133 26.34 3.53 3.89
CA GLY A 133 27.23 3.72 2.75
C GLY A 133 26.56 4.31 1.51
N ASN A 134 25.68 5.28 1.67
CA ASN A 134 24.95 5.96 0.59
C ASN A 134 24.22 4.94 -0.32
N ARG A 135 23.42 4.08 0.34
CA ARG A 135 22.62 3.05 -0.34
C ARG A 135 21.14 3.40 -0.28
N ALA A 136 20.38 2.89 -1.25
CA ALA A 136 18.95 3.09 -1.38
C ALA A 136 18.27 1.84 -1.94
N MET A 137 16.95 1.83 -1.92
CA MET A 137 16.10 0.88 -2.67
C MET A 137 14.80 1.58 -3.08
N ALA A 138 14.08 1.00 -4.03
CA ALA A 138 12.76 1.51 -4.40
C ALA A 138 11.75 1.31 -3.26
N HIS A 139 11.01 2.38 -2.94
CA HIS A 139 9.91 2.34 -1.97
C HIS A 139 8.96 3.53 -2.14
N GLY A 140 7.81 3.48 -1.46
CA GLY A 140 6.81 4.55 -1.47
C GLY A 140 7.24 5.80 -0.68
N THR A 141 6.47 6.87 -0.83
CA THR A 141 6.83 8.23 -0.36
C THR A 141 6.57 8.48 1.12
N CYS A 142 5.61 7.78 1.75
CA CYS A 142 5.26 8.02 3.15
C CYS A 142 6.26 7.36 4.11
N PRO A 143 6.99 8.11 4.96
CA PRO A 143 8.01 7.54 5.85
C PRO A 143 7.44 6.61 6.93
N GLN A 144 6.16 6.74 7.31
CA GLN A 144 5.50 5.90 8.32
C GLN A 144 4.97 4.56 7.75
N VAL A 145 4.99 4.36 6.44
CA VAL A 145 4.65 3.07 5.82
C VAL A 145 5.64 2.01 6.28
N GLY A 146 5.15 0.82 6.60
CA GLY A 146 6.00 -0.27 7.06
C GLY A 146 6.53 -1.15 5.93
N LEU A 147 7.82 -1.47 5.94
CA LEU A 147 8.46 -2.36 4.97
C LEU A 147 7.73 -3.72 4.88
N GLY A 148 7.35 -4.30 6.02
CA GLY A 148 6.72 -5.62 6.07
C GLY A 148 5.47 -5.75 5.23
N GLY A 149 4.58 -4.73 5.26
CA GLY A 149 3.43 -4.67 4.36
C GLY A 149 3.83 -4.28 2.93
N HIS A 150 4.65 -3.25 2.80
CA HIS A 150 5.01 -2.64 1.52
C HIS A 150 5.74 -3.60 0.56
N ALA A 151 6.79 -4.25 1.04
CA ALA A 151 7.59 -5.18 0.24
C ALA A 151 6.94 -6.56 0.01
N THR A 152 5.75 -6.80 0.55
CA THR A 152 5.02 -8.07 0.36
C THR A 152 3.80 -7.95 -0.55
N ILE A 153 3.52 -6.74 -1.08
CA ILE A 153 2.38 -6.50 -1.99
C ILE A 153 2.77 -5.79 -3.29
N GLY A 154 4.04 -5.46 -3.47
CA GLY A 154 4.59 -4.67 -4.57
C GLY A 154 5.58 -3.66 -4.02
N GLY A 155 5.08 -2.56 -3.49
CA GLY A 155 5.91 -1.49 -2.95
C GLY A 155 6.36 -0.53 -4.04
N LEU A 156 5.41 0.27 -4.54
CA LEU A 156 5.65 1.23 -5.61
C LEU A 156 5.97 2.62 -5.05
N GLY A 157 6.78 3.36 -5.78
CA GLY A 157 7.15 4.73 -5.47
C GLY A 157 7.90 5.40 -6.61
N PRO A 158 8.40 6.63 -6.42
CA PRO A 158 9.01 7.41 -7.50
C PRO A 158 10.21 6.74 -8.18
N SER A 159 11.00 5.95 -7.44
CA SER A 159 12.16 5.25 -7.99
C SER A 159 11.85 3.88 -8.59
N SER A 160 10.57 3.44 -8.59
CA SER A 160 10.23 2.09 -9.05
C SER A 160 10.48 1.88 -10.54
N ARG A 161 10.30 2.89 -11.38
CA ARG A 161 10.65 2.81 -12.80
C ARG A 161 12.15 2.60 -13.03
N LEU A 162 12.97 3.12 -12.13
CA LEU A 162 14.43 3.03 -12.22
C LEU A 162 14.93 1.67 -11.73
N TRP A 163 14.41 1.16 -10.58
CA TRP A 163 14.99 0.05 -9.83
C TRP A 163 14.10 -1.16 -9.62
N GLY A 164 12.83 -1.10 -10.04
CA GLY A 164 11.82 -2.12 -9.74
C GLY A 164 10.95 -1.75 -8.54
N ALA A 165 10.02 -2.60 -8.19
CA ALA A 165 9.21 -2.47 -6.97
C ALA A 165 10.03 -2.84 -5.72
N ALA A 166 9.60 -2.44 -4.54
CA ALA A 166 10.28 -2.81 -3.28
C ALA A 166 10.48 -4.32 -3.14
N LEU A 167 9.47 -5.13 -3.53
CA LEU A 167 9.59 -6.59 -3.52
C LEU A 167 10.66 -7.13 -4.47
N ASP A 168 11.05 -6.39 -5.51
CA ASP A 168 12.09 -6.82 -6.45
C ASP A 168 13.49 -6.71 -5.85
N HIS A 169 13.65 -5.91 -4.80
CA HIS A 169 14.86 -5.85 -3.99
C HIS A 169 14.98 -7.01 -2.99
N VAL A 170 13.88 -7.72 -2.68
CA VAL A 170 13.89 -8.82 -1.71
C VAL A 170 14.51 -10.06 -2.32
N GLU A 171 15.56 -10.57 -1.69
CA GLU A 171 16.29 -11.79 -2.12
C GLU A 171 16.03 -12.98 -1.20
N GLU A 172 15.73 -12.74 0.07
CA GLU A 172 15.42 -13.77 1.05
C GLU A 172 14.53 -13.18 2.16
N VAL A 173 13.73 -14.01 2.80
CA VAL A 173 12.92 -13.65 3.96
C VAL A 173 13.01 -14.71 5.05
N GLU A 174 12.88 -14.29 6.32
CA GLU A 174 12.48 -15.16 7.42
C GLU A 174 10.97 -15.04 7.62
N VAL A 175 10.25 -16.15 7.63
CA VAL A 175 8.78 -16.19 7.68
C VAL A 175 8.33 -17.16 8.77
N VAL A 176 7.37 -16.70 9.59
CA VAL A 176 6.62 -17.57 10.50
C VAL A 176 5.36 -18.05 9.78
N LEU A 177 5.21 -19.37 9.64
CA LEU A 177 4.11 -20.04 8.96
C LEU A 177 2.91 -20.31 9.89
N ALA A 178 1.78 -20.77 9.32
CA ALA A 178 0.55 -21.07 10.06
C ALA A 178 0.69 -22.23 11.04
N ASP A 179 1.64 -23.14 10.84
CA ASP A 179 2.01 -24.23 11.74
C ASP A 179 3.09 -23.83 12.76
N SER A 180 3.41 -22.54 12.83
CA SER A 180 4.37 -21.93 13.75
C SER A 180 5.84 -22.23 13.44
N ARG A 181 6.17 -22.92 12.34
CA ARG A 181 7.56 -23.05 11.91
C ARG A 181 8.10 -21.69 11.49
N ILE A 182 9.36 -21.44 11.83
CA ILE A 182 10.15 -20.33 11.33
C ILE A 182 11.02 -20.87 10.23
N VAL A 183 10.87 -20.33 9.02
CA VAL A 183 11.61 -20.82 7.84
C VAL A 183 12.31 -19.65 7.13
N ARG A 184 13.45 -19.98 6.49
CA ARG A 184 14.04 -19.10 5.47
C ARG A 184 13.39 -19.43 4.12
N ALA A 185 13.14 -18.40 3.31
CA ALA A 185 12.62 -18.57 1.97
C ALA A 185 13.34 -17.65 0.99
N SER A 186 13.78 -18.23 -0.13
CA SER A 186 14.54 -17.58 -1.19
C SER A 186 14.24 -18.25 -2.53
N ALA A 187 14.91 -17.86 -3.60
CA ALA A 187 14.78 -18.53 -4.91
C ALA A 187 15.17 -20.02 -4.87
N THR A 188 16.01 -20.44 -3.91
CA THR A 188 16.54 -21.81 -3.81
C THR A 188 16.08 -22.58 -2.58
N GLU A 189 15.52 -21.88 -1.58
CA GLU A 189 15.02 -22.48 -0.35
C GLU A 189 13.54 -22.05 -0.15
N ASN A 190 12.63 -23.02 0.04
CA ASN A 190 11.18 -22.76 0.14
C ASN A 190 10.65 -21.82 -0.97
N PRO A 191 10.95 -22.09 -2.27
CA PRO A 191 10.73 -21.15 -3.37
C PRO A 191 9.26 -20.78 -3.58
N ASP A 192 8.31 -21.66 -3.29
CA ASP A 192 6.88 -21.35 -3.41
C ASP A 192 6.41 -20.35 -2.33
N ILE A 193 6.94 -20.47 -1.10
CA ILE A 193 6.69 -19.50 -0.03
C ILE A 193 7.28 -18.14 -0.42
N PHE A 194 8.52 -18.13 -0.91
CA PHE A 194 9.19 -16.92 -1.36
C PHE A 194 8.43 -16.23 -2.49
N TRP A 195 7.99 -17.01 -3.48
CA TRP A 195 7.19 -16.52 -4.59
C TRP A 195 5.88 -15.87 -4.09
N ALA A 196 5.15 -16.56 -3.21
CA ALA A 196 3.86 -16.09 -2.67
C ALA A 196 4.00 -14.84 -1.81
N VAL A 197 5.04 -14.75 -0.97
CA VAL A 197 5.33 -13.59 -0.12
C VAL A 197 5.61 -12.34 -0.97
N LYS A 198 6.20 -12.50 -2.16
CA LYS A 198 6.46 -11.41 -3.11
C LYS A 198 5.21 -11.03 -3.91
N GLY A 199 4.13 -10.63 -3.23
CA GLY A 199 2.88 -10.13 -3.80
C GLY A 199 1.63 -10.41 -2.96
N ALA A 200 1.69 -11.38 -2.02
CA ALA A 200 0.54 -11.77 -1.21
C ALA A 200 0.91 -12.15 0.24
N GLY A 201 1.99 -11.59 0.79
CA GLY A 201 2.65 -12.07 2.01
C GLY A 201 1.73 -12.23 3.22
N ALA A 202 0.82 -11.29 3.48
CA ALA A 202 -0.10 -11.33 4.61
C ALA A 202 -1.10 -12.50 4.59
N SER A 203 -1.19 -13.23 3.46
CA SER A 203 -2.01 -14.44 3.32
C SER A 203 -1.25 -15.73 3.62
N PHE A 204 0.09 -15.69 3.75
CA PHE A 204 0.94 -16.90 3.81
C PHE A 204 1.77 -17.01 5.08
N GLY A 205 2.03 -15.88 5.76
CA GLY A 205 2.86 -15.89 6.94
C GLY A 205 3.19 -14.48 7.43
N ILE A 206 4.03 -14.44 8.46
CA ILE A 206 4.54 -13.19 9.03
C ILE A 206 6.03 -13.10 8.75
N VAL A 207 6.41 -12.16 7.89
CA VAL A 207 7.82 -11.90 7.60
C VAL A 207 8.43 -11.13 8.76
N THR A 208 9.40 -11.76 9.42
CA THR A 208 10.12 -11.20 10.58
C THR A 208 11.43 -10.54 10.19
N GLU A 209 12.06 -10.98 9.07
CA GLU A 209 13.27 -10.38 8.51
C GLU A 209 13.24 -10.45 6.98
N PHE A 210 13.76 -9.41 6.34
CA PHE A 210 14.06 -9.34 4.92
C PHE A 210 15.56 -9.29 4.69
N VAL A 211 16.05 -9.95 3.65
CA VAL A 211 17.36 -9.67 3.05
C VAL A 211 17.09 -8.97 1.73
N VAL A 212 17.54 -7.73 1.60
CA VAL A 212 17.30 -6.91 0.41
C VAL A 212 18.61 -6.50 -0.24
N ARG A 213 18.65 -6.53 -1.59
CA ARG A 213 19.72 -5.87 -2.35
C ARG A 213 19.48 -4.37 -2.32
N THR A 214 20.58 -3.61 -2.38
CA THR A 214 20.49 -2.15 -2.40
C THR A 214 21.20 -1.59 -3.63
N GLU A 215 20.77 -0.40 -4.05
CA GLU A 215 21.38 0.36 -5.13
C GLU A 215 22.25 1.49 -4.56
N PRO A 216 23.26 1.99 -5.28
CA PRO A 216 23.86 3.27 -4.96
C PRO A 216 22.79 4.37 -4.98
N GLU A 217 22.87 5.32 -4.07
CA GLU A 217 22.02 6.50 -4.16
C GLU A 217 22.19 7.18 -5.51
N PRO A 218 21.11 7.67 -6.14
CA PRO A 218 21.24 8.45 -7.35
C PRO A 218 22.00 9.75 -7.01
N GLY A 219 22.76 10.25 -7.94
CA GLY A 219 23.43 11.53 -7.79
C GLY A 219 22.43 12.69 -7.87
N GLU A 220 22.59 13.56 -8.87
CA GLU A 220 21.64 14.66 -9.08
C GLU A 220 20.27 14.12 -9.51
N CYS A 221 19.21 14.70 -8.92
CA CYS A 221 17.81 14.41 -9.25
C CYS A 221 17.03 15.71 -9.40
N VAL A 222 16.03 15.71 -10.26
CA VAL A 222 15.18 16.87 -10.51
C VAL A 222 13.75 16.54 -10.13
N HIS A 223 13.21 17.19 -9.10
CA HIS A 223 11.77 17.18 -8.86
C HIS A 223 11.10 18.29 -9.65
N TYR A 224 10.02 17.95 -10.36
CA TYR A 224 9.26 18.92 -11.16
C TYR A 224 7.78 18.88 -10.82
N SER A 225 7.10 20.03 -10.98
CA SER A 225 5.66 20.16 -10.76
C SER A 225 5.08 21.25 -11.66
N TYR A 226 4.03 20.92 -12.41
CA TYR A 226 3.25 21.82 -13.25
C TYR A 226 1.82 21.85 -12.75
N SER A 227 1.31 23.03 -12.36
CA SER A 227 -0.01 23.21 -11.80
C SER A 227 -0.97 23.84 -12.80
N PHE A 228 -2.16 23.27 -12.92
CA PHE A 228 -3.24 23.71 -13.80
C PHE A 228 -4.46 24.01 -12.95
N THR A 229 -4.99 25.23 -13.03
CA THR A 229 -6.23 25.59 -12.33
C THR A 229 -7.47 25.02 -13.01
N VAL A 230 -8.55 24.87 -12.25
CA VAL A 230 -9.88 24.57 -12.79
C VAL A 230 -10.41 25.81 -13.49
N GLY A 231 -10.00 26.03 -14.77
CA GLY A 231 -10.64 27.00 -15.66
C GLY A 231 -11.76 26.32 -16.45
N SER A 232 -11.47 25.14 -16.97
CA SER A 232 -12.40 24.27 -17.68
C SER A 232 -11.95 22.83 -17.51
N TYR A 233 -12.86 21.93 -17.17
CA TYR A 233 -12.55 20.50 -17.12
C TYR A 233 -12.13 19.95 -18.49
N ALA A 234 -12.61 20.54 -19.60
CA ALA A 234 -12.16 20.20 -20.95
C ALA A 234 -10.66 20.51 -21.16
N THR A 235 -10.15 21.61 -20.60
CA THR A 235 -8.72 21.95 -20.64
C THR A 235 -7.91 20.94 -19.84
N LEU A 236 -8.38 20.53 -18.67
CA LEU A 236 -7.73 19.50 -17.86
C LEU A 236 -7.73 18.14 -18.56
N ALA A 237 -8.83 17.79 -19.27
CA ALA A 237 -8.91 16.59 -20.10
C ALA A 237 -7.84 16.60 -21.21
N ALA A 238 -7.66 17.73 -21.91
CA ALA A 238 -6.63 17.88 -22.93
C ALA A 238 -5.22 17.71 -22.37
N THR A 239 -4.95 18.28 -21.19
CA THR A 239 -3.66 18.12 -20.49
C THR A 239 -3.43 16.67 -20.09
N PHE A 240 -4.46 15.96 -19.57
CA PHE A 240 -4.36 14.54 -19.25
C PHE A 240 -4.07 13.67 -20.47
N LYS A 241 -4.74 13.92 -21.63
CA LYS A 241 -4.47 13.24 -22.90
C LYS A 241 -3.02 13.44 -23.33
N THR A 242 -2.52 14.67 -23.20
CA THR A 242 -1.11 14.98 -23.50
C THR A 242 -0.16 14.19 -22.58
N TRP A 243 -0.45 14.14 -21.28
CA TRP A 243 0.33 13.36 -20.33
C TRP A 243 0.30 11.87 -20.67
N GLN A 244 -0.88 11.29 -20.89
CA GLN A 244 -1.01 9.87 -21.23
C GLN A 244 -0.22 9.54 -22.50
N LYS A 245 -0.33 10.36 -23.55
CA LYS A 245 0.44 10.18 -24.79
C LYS A 245 1.94 10.25 -24.55
N PHE A 246 2.42 11.18 -23.72
CA PHE A 246 3.84 11.33 -23.41
C PHE A 246 4.37 10.14 -22.62
N VAL A 247 3.65 9.69 -21.59
CA VAL A 247 4.12 8.59 -20.74
C VAL A 247 3.95 7.20 -21.37
N SER A 248 3.17 7.09 -22.45
CA SER A 248 3.03 5.85 -23.23
C SER A 248 4.09 5.69 -24.32
N ASP A 249 5.01 6.65 -24.47
CA ASP A 249 6.13 6.53 -25.40
C ASP A 249 7.07 5.38 -24.92
N PRO A 250 7.26 4.33 -25.73
CA PRO A 250 8.11 3.20 -25.36
C PRO A 250 9.58 3.61 -25.18
N GLU A 251 10.03 4.72 -25.77
CA GLU A 251 11.38 5.25 -25.63
C GLU A 251 11.54 6.14 -24.36
N LEU A 252 10.46 6.33 -23.59
CA LEU A 252 10.55 7.15 -22.37
C LEU A 252 11.51 6.52 -21.38
N THR A 253 12.58 7.27 -21.07
CA THR A 253 13.60 6.80 -20.14
C THR A 253 13.03 6.35 -18.79
N ARG A 254 13.55 5.25 -18.24
CA ARG A 254 13.20 4.78 -16.90
C ARG A 254 13.61 5.72 -15.76
N LYS A 255 14.50 6.70 -16.05
CA LYS A 255 14.87 7.79 -15.13
C LYS A 255 13.70 8.75 -14.85
N PHE A 256 12.63 8.72 -15.66
CA PHE A 256 11.50 9.62 -15.56
C PHE A 256 10.34 8.99 -14.78
N ALA A 257 10.04 9.53 -13.60
CA ALA A 257 8.85 9.23 -12.84
C ALA A 257 7.84 10.37 -12.95
N SER A 258 6.55 10.06 -12.97
CA SER A 258 5.49 11.05 -13.11
C SER A 258 4.20 10.61 -12.43
N GLU A 259 3.44 11.57 -11.97
CA GLU A 259 2.07 11.40 -11.49
C GLU A 259 1.18 12.53 -12.00
N VAL A 260 -0.10 12.26 -12.20
CA VAL A 260 -1.12 13.27 -12.38
C VAL A 260 -2.04 13.24 -11.17
N ILE A 261 -2.20 14.38 -10.50
CA ILE A 261 -3.08 14.53 -9.34
C ILE A 261 -4.20 15.50 -9.69
N ILE A 262 -5.44 15.03 -9.62
CA ILE A 262 -6.64 15.82 -9.81
C ILE A 262 -7.32 15.98 -8.45
N SER A 263 -7.68 17.22 -8.09
CA SER A 263 -8.30 17.56 -6.81
C SER A 263 -9.27 18.73 -6.99
N GLU A 264 -9.87 19.21 -5.91
CA GLU A 264 -10.70 20.42 -5.91
C GLU A 264 -9.91 21.67 -6.37
N ALA A 265 -8.60 21.71 -6.16
CA ALA A 265 -7.75 22.84 -6.54
C ALA A 265 -7.34 22.85 -8.04
N GLY A 266 -7.60 21.78 -8.77
CA GLY A 266 -7.21 21.63 -10.18
C GLY A 266 -6.42 20.33 -10.42
N MET A 267 -5.46 20.41 -11.33
CA MET A 267 -4.61 19.30 -11.71
C MET A 267 -3.13 19.66 -11.56
N ILE A 268 -2.35 18.69 -11.11
CA ILE A 268 -0.89 18.79 -11.02
C ILE A 268 -0.30 17.63 -11.82
N VAL A 269 0.68 17.93 -12.67
CA VAL A 269 1.58 16.95 -13.28
C VAL A 269 2.92 17.10 -12.58
N SER A 270 3.33 16.11 -11.80
CA SER A 270 4.57 16.16 -11.03
C SER A 270 5.35 14.86 -11.10
N GLY A 271 6.59 14.89 -10.64
CA GLY A 271 7.42 13.70 -10.57
C GLY A 271 8.87 14.00 -10.28
N THR A 272 9.67 12.95 -10.43
CA THR A 272 11.13 13.03 -10.23
C THR A 272 11.86 12.47 -11.46
N PHE A 273 12.84 13.20 -11.92
CA PHE A 273 13.80 12.73 -12.91
C PHE A 273 15.11 12.37 -12.20
N PHE A 274 15.54 11.13 -12.33
CA PHE A 274 16.77 10.61 -11.73
C PHE A 274 17.96 10.84 -12.66
N GLY A 275 18.46 12.06 -12.69
CA GLY A 275 19.54 12.50 -13.54
C GLY A 275 19.76 14.00 -13.41
N SER A 276 20.72 14.54 -14.19
CA SER A 276 21.08 15.95 -14.11
C SER A 276 19.95 16.87 -14.64
N GLU A 277 19.98 18.12 -14.17
CA GLU A 277 19.10 19.17 -14.69
C GLU A 277 19.27 19.35 -16.21
N ALA A 278 20.50 19.22 -16.72
CA ALA A 278 20.78 19.32 -18.15
C ALA A 278 20.13 18.18 -18.95
N GLU A 279 20.07 16.96 -18.42
CA GLU A 279 19.35 15.84 -19.04
C GLU A 279 17.83 16.07 -18.97
N PHE A 280 17.29 16.54 -17.83
CA PHE A 280 15.88 16.85 -17.66
C PHE A 280 15.41 17.93 -18.66
N ASN A 281 16.20 18.99 -18.83
CA ASN A 281 15.86 20.09 -19.72
C ASN A 281 15.73 19.66 -21.19
N LYS A 282 16.40 18.55 -21.62
CA LYS A 282 16.20 17.97 -22.96
C LYS A 282 14.81 17.40 -23.17
N LEU A 283 14.07 17.11 -22.12
CA LEU A 283 12.68 16.64 -22.24
C LEU A 283 11.70 17.76 -22.63
N GLU A 284 12.10 19.02 -22.53
CA GLU A 284 11.32 20.20 -22.91
C GLU A 284 9.89 20.20 -22.32
N MET A 285 9.79 19.87 -21.03
CA MET A 285 8.50 19.69 -20.35
C MET A 285 7.58 20.92 -20.47
N ASN A 286 8.14 22.13 -20.44
CA ASN A 286 7.37 23.37 -20.62
C ASN A 286 6.65 23.44 -21.98
N LYS A 287 7.25 22.87 -23.04
CA LYS A 287 6.62 22.79 -24.37
C LYS A 287 5.57 21.69 -24.45
N LYS A 288 5.77 20.58 -23.71
CA LYS A 288 4.83 19.46 -23.68
C LYS A 288 3.54 19.79 -22.94
N PHE A 289 3.63 20.58 -21.86
CA PHE A 289 2.51 20.94 -20.99
C PHE A 289 2.24 22.45 -21.03
N PRO A 290 1.83 23.05 -22.14
CA PRO A 290 1.51 24.47 -22.22
C PRO A 290 0.27 24.81 -21.37
N GLY A 291 0.15 26.06 -20.94
CA GLY A 291 -1.04 26.54 -20.20
C GLY A 291 -1.04 26.22 -18.71
N TYR A 292 0.08 25.81 -18.14
CA TYR A 292 0.22 25.75 -16.69
C TYR A 292 0.10 27.16 -16.06
N LYS A 293 -0.47 27.22 -14.86
CA LYS A 293 -0.53 28.47 -14.08
C LYS A 293 0.81 28.74 -13.38
N ASP A 294 1.43 27.67 -12.89
CA ASP A 294 2.67 27.72 -12.13
C ASP A 294 3.48 26.44 -12.34
N HIS A 295 4.80 26.55 -12.26
CA HIS A 295 5.68 25.40 -12.32
C HIS A 295 6.88 25.59 -11.40
N HIS A 296 7.36 24.48 -10.86
CA HIS A 296 8.55 24.42 -10.03
C HIS A 296 9.46 23.30 -10.48
N THR A 297 10.76 23.61 -10.50
CA THR A 297 11.82 22.64 -10.74
C THR A 297 12.84 22.79 -9.60
N LEU A 298 13.05 21.71 -8.83
CA LEU A 298 13.98 21.66 -7.71
C LEU A 298 15.04 20.62 -7.98
N VAL A 299 16.31 21.01 -7.88
CA VAL A 299 17.46 20.12 -8.07
C VAL A 299 17.93 19.63 -6.70
N PHE A 300 17.94 18.32 -6.51
CA PHE A 300 18.44 17.64 -5.33
C PHE A 300 19.77 16.95 -5.66
N ARG A 301 20.79 17.17 -4.83
CA ARG A 301 22.07 16.48 -4.86
C ARG A 301 22.27 15.57 -3.65
N ASP A 302 21.25 15.49 -2.82
CA ASP A 302 21.18 14.73 -1.59
C ASP A 302 19.92 13.85 -1.61
N TRP A 303 20.12 12.55 -1.44
CA TRP A 303 19.06 11.56 -1.47
C TRP A 303 18.06 11.75 -0.33
N LEU A 304 18.57 11.99 0.90
CA LEU A 304 17.70 12.17 2.07
C LEU A 304 16.82 13.41 1.91
N GLY A 305 17.36 14.50 1.38
CA GLY A 305 16.60 15.71 1.08
C GLY A 305 15.51 15.47 0.05
N LEU A 306 15.77 14.70 -1.03
CA LEU A 306 14.76 14.33 -2.01
C LEU A 306 13.65 13.47 -1.39
N VAL A 307 14.00 12.44 -0.60
CA VAL A 307 13.00 11.57 0.06
C VAL A 307 12.18 12.32 1.09
N ALA A 308 12.80 13.24 1.85
CA ALA A 308 12.09 14.12 2.77
C ALA A 308 11.08 15.02 2.02
N HIS A 309 11.49 15.60 0.89
CA HIS A 309 10.61 16.40 0.02
C HIS A 309 9.40 15.60 -0.48
N TRP A 310 9.57 14.33 -0.86
CA TRP A 310 8.42 13.46 -1.21
C TRP A 310 7.47 13.31 -0.02
N GLY A 311 8.01 13.02 1.17
CA GLY A 311 7.21 12.86 2.41
C GLY A 311 6.44 14.12 2.77
N GLU A 312 7.07 15.29 2.71
CA GLU A 312 6.44 16.59 2.97
C GLU A 312 5.32 16.89 1.95
N THR A 313 5.57 16.65 0.66
CA THR A 313 4.60 16.86 -0.40
C THR A 313 3.35 16.00 -0.19
N VAL A 314 3.52 14.74 0.19
CA VAL A 314 2.40 13.85 0.53
C VAL A 314 1.70 14.30 1.81
N ALA A 315 2.45 14.69 2.85
CA ALA A 315 1.89 15.18 4.10
C ALA A 315 0.99 16.40 3.90
N LEU A 316 1.43 17.37 3.12
CA LEU A 316 0.65 18.57 2.79
C LEU A 316 -0.61 18.26 1.99
N ARG A 317 -0.55 17.29 1.06
CA ARG A 317 -1.69 16.92 0.20
C ARG A 317 -2.70 16.02 0.91
N LEU A 318 -2.23 15.06 1.70
CA LEU A 318 -3.03 13.93 2.20
C LEU A 318 -3.28 13.98 3.73
N ALA A 319 -3.17 15.14 4.37
CA ALA A 319 -3.25 15.28 5.82
C ALA A 319 -2.26 14.35 6.57
N GLY A 320 -1.08 14.12 5.99
CA GLY A 320 0.05 13.46 6.65
C GLY A 320 -0.07 11.96 6.89
N GLY A 321 -0.98 11.26 6.21
CA GLY A 321 -1.18 9.83 6.47
C GLY A 321 -1.81 9.55 7.84
N LEU A 322 -2.49 10.52 8.42
CA LEU A 322 -3.20 10.38 9.70
C LEU A 322 -4.44 9.50 9.55
N ALA A 323 -4.80 8.81 10.64
CA ALA A 323 -6.04 8.07 10.71
C ALA A 323 -7.25 8.98 10.43
N ALA A 324 -8.06 8.63 9.44
CA ALA A 324 -9.18 9.44 8.99
C ALA A 324 -10.35 8.58 8.49
N PRO A 325 -11.58 9.13 8.50
CA PRO A 325 -12.67 8.51 7.74
C PRO A 325 -12.36 8.64 6.25
N LEU A 326 -12.03 7.54 5.56
CA LEU A 326 -11.66 7.56 4.15
C LEU A 326 -12.38 6.48 3.33
N VAL A 327 -12.42 6.68 2.03
CA VAL A 327 -12.79 5.71 1.02
C VAL A 327 -11.78 5.79 -0.11
N ALA A 328 -11.33 4.63 -0.60
CA ALA A 328 -10.37 4.52 -1.68
C ALA A 328 -10.85 3.52 -2.74
N LYS A 329 -10.38 3.70 -3.97
CA LYS A 329 -10.56 2.80 -5.11
C LYS A 329 -9.30 2.77 -5.96
N SER A 330 -9.11 1.67 -6.69
CA SER A 330 -7.96 1.46 -7.54
C SER A 330 -8.35 0.85 -8.90
N LEU A 331 -7.60 1.19 -9.93
CA LEU A 331 -7.57 0.52 -11.25
C LEU A 331 -6.13 0.46 -11.73
N THR A 332 -5.82 -0.52 -12.57
CA THR A 332 -4.52 -0.61 -13.25
C THR A 332 -4.73 -0.51 -14.76
N PHE A 333 -3.78 0.11 -15.45
CA PHE A 333 -3.83 0.27 -16.91
C PHE A 333 -2.51 -0.21 -17.51
N ASN A 334 -2.60 -1.08 -18.51
CA ASN A 334 -1.42 -1.53 -19.26
C ASN A 334 -1.12 -0.59 -20.45
N GLY A 335 0.07 -0.74 -21.03
CA GLY A 335 0.48 0.11 -22.14
C GLY A 335 -0.26 -0.15 -23.48
N ALA A 336 -0.89 -1.33 -23.61
CA ALA A 336 -1.65 -1.70 -24.80
C ALA A 336 -3.08 -1.12 -24.79
N ASP A 337 -3.63 -0.86 -23.59
CA ASP A 337 -5.02 -0.47 -23.40
C ASP A 337 -5.11 0.89 -22.68
N LEU A 338 -4.70 1.94 -23.39
CA LEU A 338 -4.80 3.32 -22.91
C LEU A 338 -6.27 3.75 -22.78
N ILE A 339 -6.52 4.72 -21.91
CA ILE A 339 -7.86 5.30 -21.74
C ILE A 339 -8.23 6.06 -23.03
N PRO A 340 -9.29 5.67 -23.77
CA PRO A 340 -9.69 6.36 -24.98
C PRO A 340 -10.04 7.83 -24.72
N ASP A 341 -9.78 8.71 -25.68
CA ASP A 341 -10.05 10.15 -25.58
C ASP A 341 -11.47 10.45 -25.13
N LYS A 342 -12.47 9.71 -25.65
CA LYS A 342 -13.88 9.85 -25.25
C LYS A 342 -14.11 9.47 -23.79
N ALA A 343 -13.40 8.47 -23.29
CA ALA A 343 -13.49 8.06 -21.87
C ALA A 343 -12.86 9.11 -20.96
N ILE A 344 -11.74 9.71 -21.39
CA ILE A 344 -11.11 10.84 -20.69
C ILE A 344 -12.08 12.03 -20.65
N ASP A 345 -12.67 12.43 -21.79
CA ASP A 345 -13.65 13.52 -21.85
C ASP A 345 -14.87 13.24 -20.94
N SER A 346 -15.34 11.99 -20.93
CA SER A 346 -16.44 11.56 -20.07
C SER A 346 -16.07 11.65 -18.57
N LEU A 347 -14.84 11.25 -18.21
CA LEU A 347 -14.32 11.36 -16.83
C LEU A 347 -14.31 12.82 -16.38
N PHE A 348 -13.70 13.71 -17.15
CA PHE A 348 -13.61 15.12 -16.77
C PHE A 348 -14.98 15.81 -16.78
N SER A 349 -15.87 15.49 -17.71
CA SER A 349 -17.27 15.92 -17.67
C SER A 349 -18.04 15.39 -16.46
N TYR A 350 -17.76 14.17 -16.02
CA TYR A 350 -18.30 13.63 -14.77
C TYR A 350 -17.77 14.42 -13.55
N LEU A 351 -16.46 14.67 -13.48
CA LEU A 351 -15.84 15.45 -12.42
C LEU A 351 -16.40 16.86 -12.27
N GLU A 352 -16.74 17.49 -13.39
CA GLU A 352 -17.35 18.82 -13.42
C GLU A 352 -18.74 18.83 -12.76
N ARG A 353 -19.57 17.81 -13.05
CA ARG A 353 -21.00 17.83 -12.68
C ARG A 353 -21.32 17.09 -11.38
N VAL A 354 -20.47 16.19 -10.93
CA VAL A 354 -20.78 15.33 -9.79
C VAL A 354 -20.65 16.05 -8.44
N GLU A 355 -21.60 15.78 -7.54
CA GLU A 355 -21.46 16.17 -6.13
C GLU A 355 -20.41 15.26 -5.44
N LYS A 356 -19.31 15.83 -5.01
CA LYS A 356 -18.20 15.08 -4.39
C LYS A 356 -18.44 14.77 -2.90
N GLY A 357 -19.28 15.59 -2.23
CA GLY A 357 -19.65 15.40 -0.83
C GLY A 357 -18.55 15.67 0.19
N THR A 358 -17.35 16.04 -0.26
CA THR A 358 -16.18 16.45 0.53
C THR A 358 -15.30 17.38 -0.28
N LEU A 359 -14.48 18.19 0.39
CA LEU A 359 -13.46 19.02 -0.24
C LEU A 359 -12.10 18.32 -0.33
N VAL A 360 -11.90 17.22 0.42
CA VAL A 360 -10.63 16.49 0.45
C VAL A 360 -10.80 15.21 -0.36
N TRP A 361 -10.45 15.28 -1.63
CA TRP A 361 -10.48 14.15 -2.56
C TRP A 361 -9.35 14.29 -3.58
N PHE A 362 -8.85 13.15 -4.03
CA PHE A 362 -7.78 13.05 -5.01
C PHE A 362 -8.05 11.90 -5.97
N ILE A 363 -7.73 12.14 -7.24
CA ILE A 363 -7.67 11.15 -8.29
C ILE A 363 -6.24 11.22 -8.81
N ILE A 364 -5.47 10.16 -8.58
CA ILE A 364 -4.03 10.12 -8.82
C ILE A 364 -3.77 9.04 -9.86
N PHE A 365 -3.04 9.39 -10.91
CA PHE A 365 -2.52 8.44 -11.89
C PHE A 365 -1.00 8.38 -11.71
N ASP A 366 -0.51 7.28 -11.17
CA ASP A 366 0.91 7.05 -10.90
C ASP A 366 1.54 6.30 -12.07
N LEU A 367 2.53 6.88 -12.73
CA LEU A 367 3.26 6.23 -13.82
C LEU A 367 4.06 5.04 -13.27
N ALA A 368 3.85 3.89 -13.89
CA ALA A 368 4.54 2.63 -13.64
C ALA A 368 5.47 2.25 -14.81
N GLY A 369 5.73 0.98 -15.01
CA GLY A 369 6.59 0.48 -16.08
C GLY A 369 8.08 0.54 -15.76
N GLY A 370 8.92 0.63 -16.79
CA GLY A 370 10.38 0.58 -16.62
C GLY A 370 10.84 -0.73 -15.95
N ALA A 371 11.72 -0.64 -14.96
CA ALA A 371 12.28 -1.82 -14.28
C ALA A 371 11.25 -2.74 -13.61
N VAL A 372 10.05 -2.23 -13.27
CA VAL A 372 8.96 -3.07 -12.75
C VAL A 372 8.49 -4.06 -13.81
N ASN A 373 8.44 -3.64 -15.07
CA ASN A 373 7.96 -4.44 -16.19
C ASN A 373 9.05 -5.33 -16.81
N ASP A 374 10.33 -5.17 -16.42
CA ASP A 374 11.42 -6.07 -16.83
C ASP A 374 11.28 -7.47 -16.19
N VAL A 375 10.55 -7.55 -15.07
CA VAL A 375 10.33 -8.81 -14.35
C VAL A 375 9.14 -9.56 -14.97
N PRO A 376 9.31 -10.85 -15.36
CA PRO A 376 8.22 -11.64 -15.93
C PRO A 376 6.99 -11.71 -15.01
N GLN A 377 5.79 -11.78 -15.62
CA GLN A 377 4.51 -11.78 -14.93
C GLN A 377 4.41 -12.87 -13.84
N GLU A 378 4.95 -14.04 -14.12
CA GLU A 378 4.90 -15.23 -13.25
C GLU A 378 6.11 -15.36 -12.30
N ALA A 379 7.09 -14.47 -12.38
CA ALA A 379 8.31 -14.56 -11.56
C ALA A 379 8.06 -14.30 -10.06
N THR A 380 6.97 -13.59 -9.74
CA THR A 380 6.52 -13.31 -8.37
C THR A 380 5.00 -13.36 -8.32
N ALA A 381 4.41 -13.41 -7.14
CA ALA A 381 2.95 -13.35 -6.99
C ALA A 381 2.37 -11.97 -7.35
N TYR A 382 3.17 -10.92 -7.39
CA TYR A 382 2.75 -9.58 -7.84
C TYR A 382 2.39 -9.61 -9.34
N ALA A 383 1.13 -9.31 -9.68
CA ALA A 383 0.53 -9.65 -10.97
C ALA A 383 0.37 -8.46 -11.95
N HIS A 384 0.98 -7.31 -11.69
CA HIS A 384 0.80 -6.12 -12.51
C HIS A 384 2.12 -5.69 -13.18
N ARG A 385 2.78 -6.65 -13.87
CA ARG A 385 4.05 -6.43 -14.54
C ARG A 385 3.93 -5.76 -15.90
N ASP A 386 2.71 -5.64 -16.42
CA ASP A 386 2.35 -4.96 -17.66
C ASP A 386 1.79 -3.54 -17.44
N ALA A 387 1.69 -3.09 -16.20
CA ALA A 387 1.10 -1.80 -15.87
C ALA A 387 1.92 -0.64 -16.42
N LEU A 388 1.24 0.30 -17.11
CA LEU A 388 1.79 1.60 -17.49
C LEU A 388 1.53 2.65 -16.41
N PHE A 389 0.35 2.66 -15.81
CA PHE A 389 0.03 3.51 -14.67
C PHE A 389 -1.08 2.89 -13.81
N TYR A 390 -1.12 3.33 -12.56
CA TYR A 390 -2.15 2.99 -11.58
C TYR A 390 -3.05 4.19 -11.34
N LEU A 391 -4.34 3.95 -11.20
CA LEU A 391 -5.27 4.91 -10.65
C LEU A 391 -5.47 4.61 -9.17
N GLN A 392 -5.19 5.59 -8.35
CA GLN A 392 -5.64 5.69 -6.98
C GLN A 392 -6.64 6.83 -6.89
N SER A 393 -7.88 6.55 -6.52
CA SER A 393 -8.83 7.59 -6.15
C SER A 393 -9.20 7.46 -4.69
N TYR A 394 -9.14 8.59 -3.94
CA TYR A 394 -9.47 8.53 -2.56
C TYR A 394 -10.07 9.85 -2.04
N ALA A 395 -10.90 9.73 -1.00
CA ALA A 395 -11.56 10.87 -0.40
C ALA A 395 -11.65 10.72 1.12
N VAL A 396 -11.43 11.84 1.82
CA VAL A 396 -11.51 11.92 3.28
C VAL A 396 -12.78 12.64 3.69
N GLY A 397 -13.50 12.07 4.67
CA GLY A 397 -14.69 12.66 5.24
C GLY A 397 -14.39 13.41 6.54
N ILE A 398 -15.12 14.48 6.83
CA ILE A 398 -15.09 15.14 8.13
C ILE A 398 -16.06 14.39 9.06
N GLY A 399 -15.53 13.73 10.08
CA GLY A 399 -16.27 12.86 11.02
C GLY A 399 -16.82 11.56 10.43
N LYS A 400 -17.27 11.57 9.17
CA LYS A 400 -17.72 10.39 8.41
C LYS A 400 -17.60 10.60 6.91
N VAL A 401 -17.53 9.51 6.14
CA VAL A 401 -17.66 9.57 4.68
C VAL A 401 -19.15 9.58 4.30
N LYS A 402 -19.58 10.59 3.54
CA LYS A 402 -20.96 10.72 3.03
C LYS A 402 -21.26 9.67 1.95
N SER A 403 -22.53 9.38 1.74
CA SER A 403 -22.98 8.51 0.65
C SER A 403 -22.66 9.10 -0.73
N SER A 404 -22.82 10.43 -0.91
CA SER A 404 -22.42 11.15 -2.13
C SER A 404 -20.93 10.98 -2.43
N THR A 405 -20.04 11.03 -1.43
CA THR A 405 -18.59 10.81 -1.60
C THR A 405 -18.28 9.39 -2.08
N ARG A 406 -18.98 8.36 -1.54
CA ARG A 406 -18.81 6.98 -2.01
C ARG A 406 -19.31 6.80 -3.44
N LYS A 407 -20.47 7.39 -3.78
CA LYS A 407 -21.01 7.39 -5.14
C LYS A 407 -20.07 8.12 -6.11
N PHE A 408 -19.49 9.24 -5.68
CA PHE A 408 -18.51 10.00 -6.46
C PHE A 408 -17.32 9.11 -6.88
N LEU A 409 -16.61 8.49 -5.94
CA LEU A 409 -15.45 7.65 -6.30
C LEU A 409 -15.86 6.39 -7.08
N THR A 410 -17.02 5.79 -6.78
CA THR A 410 -17.54 4.69 -7.59
C THR A 410 -17.81 5.12 -9.02
N GLY A 411 -18.37 6.33 -9.21
CA GLY A 411 -18.64 6.89 -10.53
C GLY A 411 -17.37 7.18 -11.32
N VAL A 412 -16.27 7.58 -10.69
CA VAL A 412 -14.95 7.71 -11.35
C VAL A 412 -14.57 6.39 -12.02
N ASN A 413 -14.51 5.29 -11.26
CA ASN A 413 -14.15 3.99 -11.80
C ASN A 413 -15.14 3.50 -12.86
N THR A 414 -16.45 3.69 -12.63
CA THR A 414 -17.50 3.28 -13.56
C THR A 414 -17.43 4.05 -14.87
N THR A 415 -17.19 5.37 -14.81
CA THR A 415 -17.07 6.20 -16.02
C THR A 415 -15.89 5.76 -16.87
N ILE A 416 -14.75 5.48 -16.26
CA ILE A 416 -13.57 4.99 -16.97
C ILE A 416 -13.88 3.60 -17.57
N ARG A 417 -14.33 2.64 -16.75
CA ARG A 417 -14.62 1.27 -17.21
C ARG A 417 -15.61 1.22 -18.37
N ASN A 418 -16.66 2.02 -18.32
CA ASN A 418 -17.68 2.09 -19.40
C ASN A 418 -17.15 2.71 -20.70
N GLY A 419 -16.11 3.51 -20.62
CA GLY A 419 -15.49 4.14 -21.80
C GLY A 419 -14.36 3.31 -22.41
N MET A 420 -13.95 2.22 -21.74
CA MET A 420 -12.90 1.34 -22.25
C MET A 420 -13.47 0.28 -23.22
N PRO A 421 -12.67 -0.25 -24.15
CA PRO A 421 -13.07 -1.37 -24.98
C PRO A 421 -13.56 -2.56 -24.12
N GLY A 422 -14.58 -3.27 -24.60
CA GLY A 422 -15.16 -4.41 -23.87
C GLY A 422 -14.16 -5.53 -23.63
N GLY A 423 -14.24 -6.15 -22.44
CA GLY A 423 -13.41 -7.31 -22.06
C GLY A 423 -12.05 -6.97 -21.47
N GLN A 424 -11.77 -5.70 -21.20
CA GLN A 424 -10.51 -5.30 -20.57
C GLN A 424 -10.45 -5.72 -19.11
N ASP A 425 -9.34 -6.37 -18.75
CA ASP A 425 -9.00 -6.71 -17.36
C ASP A 425 -8.21 -5.54 -16.72
N PHE A 426 -8.88 -4.78 -15.88
CA PHE A 426 -8.24 -3.64 -15.23
C PHE A 426 -7.31 -4.04 -14.11
N GLY A 427 -7.66 -5.04 -13.30
CA GLY A 427 -6.99 -5.30 -12.05
C GLY A 427 -7.06 -4.14 -11.05
N ALA A 428 -6.50 -4.37 -9.87
CA ALA A 428 -6.35 -3.36 -8.82
C ALA A 428 -5.05 -3.61 -8.04
N TYR A 429 -4.36 -2.54 -7.65
CA TYR A 429 -3.14 -2.66 -6.86
C TYR A 429 -3.49 -2.96 -5.39
N PRO A 430 -2.97 -4.06 -4.78
CA PRO A 430 -3.29 -4.42 -3.40
C PRO A 430 -2.80 -3.41 -2.35
N GLY A 431 -1.89 -2.49 -2.72
CA GLY A 431 -1.48 -1.37 -1.87
C GLY A 431 -2.53 -0.25 -1.80
N TYR A 432 -3.38 -0.11 -2.82
CA TYR A 432 -4.50 0.84 -2.87
C TYR A 432 -5.83 0.10 -2.64
N VAL A 433 -5.92 -0.59 -1.50
CA VAL A 433 -7.02 -1.50 -1.18
C VAL A 433 -8.39 -0.84 -1.36
N ASP A 434 -9.23 -1.45 -2.19
CA ASP A 434 -10.67 -1.17 -2.30
C ASP A 434 -11.48 -2.31 -1.65
N PRO A 435 -11.97 -2.15 -0.42
CA PRO A 435 -12.73 -3.20 0.27
C PRO A 435 -14.10 -3.48 -0.37
N THR A 436 -14.49 -2.71 -1.39
CA THR A 436 -15.76 -2.89 -2.12
C THR A 436 -15.63 -3.70 -3.40
N LEU A 437 -14.43 -4.16 -3.74
CA LEU A 437 -14.24 -5.06 -4.88
C LEU A 437 -14.99 -6.37 -4.66
N VAL A 438 -15.76 -6.78 -5.67
CA VAL A 438 -16.53 -8.04 -5.64
C VAL A 438 -15.58 -9.23 -5.64
N ASN A 439 -14.58 -9.19 -6.50
CA ASN A 439 -13.59 -10.24 -6.72
C ASN A 439 -12.18 -9.74 -6.38
N GLY A 440 -11.99 -9.17 -5.16
CA GLY A 440 -10.71 -8.58 -4.75
C GLY A 440 -9.50 -9.46 -5.05
N PRO A 441 -9.48 -10.75 -4.66
CA PRO A 441 -8.37 -11.64 -4.98
C PRO A 441 -8.06 -11.78 -6.47
N LEU A 442 -9.06 -11.83 -7.34
CA LEU A 442 -8.86 -11.89 -8.79
C LEU A 442 -8.30 -10.58 -9.33
N GLU A 443 -8.82 -9.43 -8.90
CA GLU A 443 -8.34 -8.10 -9.31
C GLU A 443 -6.89 -7.85 -8.85
N TYR A 444 -6.49 -8.37 -7.67
CA TYR A 444 -5.15 -8.18 -7.13
C TYR A 444 -4.11 -9.13 -7.74
N TRP A 445 -4.46 -10.39 -7.99
CA TRP A 445 -3.48 -11.42 -8.37
C TRP A 445 -3.70 -12.01 -9.76
N ARG A 446 -4.78 -11.64 -10.45
CA ARG A 446 -5.05 -11.98 -11.86
C ARG A 446 -4.72 -13.47 -12.16
N THR A 447 -3.90 -13.72 -13.17
CA THR A 447 -3.45 -15.08 -13.58
C THR A 447 -2.62 -15.81 -12.54
N ASN A 448 -2.06 -15.12 -11.53
CA ASN A 448 -1.28 -15.72 -10.46
C ASN A 448 -2.15 -16.29 -9.32
N LEU A 449 -3.45 -15.95 -9.28
CA LEU A 449 -4.36 -16.40 -8.21
C LEU A 449 -4.45 -17.94 -8.07
N PRO A 450 -4.58 -18.74 -9.13
CA PRO A 450 -4.66 -20.21 -8.99
C PRO A 450 -3.45 -20.83 -8.30
N ARG A 451 -2.22 -20.37 -8.64
CA ARG A 451 -1.00 -20.83 -7.97
C ARG A 451 -0.96 -20.42 -6.49
N LEU A 452 -1.37 -19.19 -6.19
CA LEU A 452 -1.49 -18.71 -4.82
C LEU A 452 -2.45 -19.56 -4.00
N GLN A 453 -3.62 -19.93 -4.55
CA GLN A 453 -4.60 -20.78 -3.89
C GLN A 453 -4.04 -22.17 -3.57
N GLN A 454 -3.26 -22.78 -4.49
CA GLN A 454 -2.60 -24.06 -4.27
C GLN A 454 -1.59 -23.98 -3.13
N ILE A 455 -0.70 -22.96 -3.16
CA ILE A 455 0.30 -22.74 -2.11
C ILE A 455 -0.41 -22.47 -0.75
N LYS A 456 -1.46 -21.62 -0.75
CA LYS A 456 -2.24 -21.33 0.45
C LYS A 456 -2.80 -22.60 1.08
N SER A 457 -3.39 -23.48 0.28
CA SER A 457 -3.96 -24.75 0.75
C SER A 457 -2.91 -25.70 1.31
N ALA A 458 -1.68 -25.64 0.81
CA ALA A 458 -0.58 -26.47 1.30
C ALA A 458 0.03 -25.93 2.61
N VAL A 459 0.22 -24.61 2.75
CA VAL A 459 0.96 -24.02 3.89
C VAL A 459 0.06 -23.45 4.98
N ASP A 460 -1.19 -23.12 4.67
CA ASP A 460 -2.17 -22.61 5.64
C ASP A 460 -3.58 -23.20 5.39
N PRO A 461 -3.77 -24.53 5.48
CA PRO A 461 -5.04 -25.19 5.17
C PRO A 461 -6.19 -24.81 6.12
N ARG A 462 -5.89 -24.21 7.27
CA ARG A 462 -6.87 -23.70 8.22
C ARG A 462 -7.19 -22.23 7.99
N ASP A 463 -6.57 -21.60 7.00
CA ASP A 463 -6.74 -20.18 6.68
C ASP A 463 -6.52 -19.27 7.91
N ILE A 464 -5.43 -19.49 8.62
CA ILE A 464 -5.06 -18.72 9.83
C ILE A 464 -4.72 -17.27 9.47
N PHE A 465 -3.92 -17.07 8.40
CA PHE A 465 -3.58 -15.75 7.88
C PHE A 465 -4.68 -15.23 6.96
N HIS A 466 -5.68 -14.59 7.55
CA HIS A 466 -6.90 -14.20 6.87
C HIS A 466 -7.26 -12.73 7.09
N ASN A 467 -7.73 -12.09 6.04
CA ASN A 467 -8.50 -10.86 6.02
C ASN A 467 -9.58 -10.97 4.92
N PRO A 468 -10.56 -10.05 4.83
CA PRO A 468 -11.68 -10.18 3.89
C PRO A 468 -11.32 -10.33 2.40
N GLN A 469 -10.11 -9.95 2.01
CA GLN A 469 -9.61 -10.06 0.63
C GLN A 469 -8.27 -10.80 0.54
N SER A 470 -7.94 -11.65 1.52
CA SER A 470 -6.77 -12.55 1.44
C SER A 470 -6.97 -13.62 0.36
N VAL A 471 -5.86 -14.25 -0.03
CA VAL A 471 -5.89 -15.38 -0.96
C VAL A 471 -6.77 -16.50 -0.39
N PRO A 472 -7.83 -16.93 -1.07
CA PRO A 472 -8.70 -18.01 -0.61
C PRO A 472 -8.04 -19.37 -0.82
N LEU A 473 -8.51 -20.40 -0.09
CA LEU A 473 -8.10 -21.78 -0.31
C LEU A 473 -8.51 -22.29 -1.71
N ALA A 474 -7.79 -23.25 -2.26
CA ALA A 474 -8.14 -23.89 -3.53
C ALA A 474 -9.55 -24.50 -3.45
N GLY A 475 -10.32 -24.33 -4.53
CA GLY A 475 -11.72 -24.79 -4.59
C GLY A 475 -12.72 -23.87 -3.86
N THR A 476 -12.28 -22.82 -3.18
CA THR A 476 -13.19 -21.83 -2.63
C THR A 476 -13.73 -20.95 -3.77
N PRO A 477 -15.06 -20.84 -3.95
CA PRO A 477 -15.61 -19.95 -4.96
C PRO A 477 -15.19 -18.50 -4.71
N VAL A 478 -14.77 -17.81 -5.77
CA VAL A 478 -14.52 -16.36 -5.68
C VAL A 478 -15.86 -15.67 -5.43
N PRO A 479 -15.96 -14.76 -4.44
CA PRO A 479 -17.23 -14.11 -4.12
C PRO A 479 -17.83 -13.39 -5.34
N THR A 480 -19.12 -13.57 -5.56
CA THR A 480 -19.87 -12.87 -6.63
C THR A 480 -20.50 -11.55 -6.15
N SER A 481 -20.30 -11.21 -4.88
CA SER A 481 -20.77 -9.97 -4.26
C SER A 481 -19.70 -9.38 -3.34
N ALA A 482 -19.65 -8.05 -3.28
CA ALA A 482 -18.71 -7.35 -2.39
C ALA A 482 -18.90 -7.78 -0.92
N PRO A 483 -17.80 -7.85 -0.13
CA PRO A 483 -17.87 -8.17 1.29
C PRO A 483 -18.85 -7.23 2.00
N LYS A 484 -19.75 -7.78 2.84
CA LYS A 484 -20.61 -6.96 3.70
C LYS A 484 -19.74 -6.30 4.77
N ILE A 485 -19.27 -5.09 4.50
CA ILE A 485 -18.64 -4.26 5.52
C ILE A 485 -19.75 -3.85 6.48
N ALA A 486 -19.71 -4.33 7.73
CA ALA A 486 -20.64 -3.95 8.76
C ALA A 486 -20.50 -2.45 9.05
N MET A 487 -21.35 -1.63 8.42
CA MET A 487 -21.46 -0.21 8.76
C MET A 487 -22.21 -0.08 10.09
N VAL A 488 -21.49 -0.15 11.20
CA VAL A 488 -22.07 0.13 12.52
C VAL A 488 -22.34 1.63 12.59
N ARG A 489 -23.62 1.97 12.82
CA ARG A 489 -23.99 3.34 13.20
C ARG A 489 -23.43 3.62 14.60
N VAL A 490 -22.23 4.22 14.65
CA VAL A 490 -21.70 4.74 15.91
C VAL A 490 -22.59 5.91 16.34
N ARG A 491 -23.43 5.70 17.37
CA ARG A 491 -24.01 6.79 18.14
C ARG A 491 -22.87 7.44 18.94
N VAL A 492 -22.30 8.50 18.41
CA VAL A 492 -21.38 9.37 19.15
C VAL A 492 -22.21 10.02 20.27
N ARG A 493 -22.14 9.47 21.49
CA ARG A 493 -22.50 10.21 22.68
C ARG A 493 -21.47 11.33 22.84
N LYS A 494 -21.96 12.57 22.90
CA LYS A 494 -21.18 13.78 23.15
C LYS A 494 -20.27 13.60 24.37
N VAL A 495 -18.98 13.42 24.15
CA VAL A 495 -17.90 13.60 25.13
C VAL A 495 -16.85 14.48 24.43
N LEU A 496 -17.24 15.70 24.12
CA LEU A 496 -16.34 16.76 23.69
C LEU A 496 -16.82 18.04 24.36
N ALA A 497 -16.54 18.15 25.65
CA ALA A 497 -16.54 19.43 26.35
C ALA A 497 -15.63 19.29 27.56
N LYS A 498 -14.30 19.50 27.34
CA LYS A 498 -13.30 19.97 28.31
C LYS A 498 -11.91 19.55 27.82
N LEU A 499 -11.34 20.34 26.94
CA LEU A 499 -9.90 20.51 26.71
C LEU A 499 -9.73 21.64 25.69
N CYS A 500 -10.11 22.85 26.13
CA CYS A 500 -9.56 24.12 25.67
C CYS A 500 -9.20 24.87 26.96
N PHE A 501 -7.93 24.83 27.28
CA PHE A 501 -7.16 25.95 27.88
C PHE A 501 -5.70 25.50 27.82
#